data_9b130aa3e70fc99053134d54505281a4
#
_entry.id   9b130aa3e70fc99053134d54505281a4
#
_cell.length_a   1.000
_cell.length_b   1.000
_cell.length_c   1.000
_cell.angle_alpha   90.00
_cell.angle_beta   90.00
_cell.angle_gamma   90.00
#
_symmetry.space_group_name_H-M   'P 1'
#
loop_
_entity.id
_entity.type
_entity.pdbx_description
1 polymer ?
#
loop_
_entity_poly.entity_id
_entity_poly.type
_entity_poly.pdbx_seq_one_letter_code
_entity_poly.pdbx_strand_id
1 'polypeptide(L)'
;GAANSRVWVQMFSDILQIPVETIPVKEPGALGCAIAGAVASGVYKNCQEAVEKMTPPGVRVEPNFEIEKIYKEKYEKYRELAQVLFPLWK
;
A
#
# COMPACT_ATOMS: atom_id res chain seq x y z
N GLY A 1 4.22 -5.06 9.22
CA GLY A 1 4.58 -3.93 10.02
C GLY A 1 3.72 -2.69 9.79
N ALA A 2 3.97 -1.93 8.74
CA ALA A 2 3.29 -0.66 8.50
C ALA A 2 1.77 -0.81 8.34
N ALA A 3 1.33 -1.87 7.68
CA ALA A 3 -0.10 -2.12 7.46
C ALA A 3 -0.90 -2.38 8.73
N ASN A 4 -0.21 -2.70 9.83
CA ASN A 4 -0.85 -2.91 11.13
C ASN A 4 -0.99 -1.62 11.93
N SER A 5 -0.42 -0.53 11.47
CA SER A 5 -0.50 0.78 12.14
C SER A 5 -1.56 1.64 11.47
N ARG A 6 -2.61 1.98 12.21
CA ARG A 6 -3.69 2.86 11.69
C ARG A 6 -3.14 4.24 11.31
N VAL A 7 -2.19 4.74 12.08
CA VAL A 7 -1.56 6.04 11.81
C VAL A 7 -0.80 6.01 10.47
N TRP A 8 0.00 4.98 10.25
CA TRP A 8 0.75 4.83 8.99
C TRP A 8 -0.16 4.67 7.79
N VAL A 9 -1.20 3.85 7.92
CA VAL A 9 -2.17 3.63 6.83
C VAL A 9 -2.88 4.93 6.48
N GLN A 10 -3.30 5.71 7.50
CA GLN A 10 -3.94 7.00 7.27
C GLN A 10 -2.95 7.96 6.59
N MET A 11 -1.69 7.98 6.99
CA MET A 11 -0.66 8.82 6.35
C MET A 11 -0.46 8.46 4.89
N PHE A 12 -0.40 7.16 4.54
CA PHE A 12 -0.31 6.73 3.15
C PHE A 12 -1.50 7.24 2.33
N SER A 13 -2.71 7.08 2.85
CA SER A 13 -3.91 7.55 2.17
C SER A 13 -3.88 9.07 1.98
N ASP A 14 -3.50 9.80 3.02
CA ASP A 14 -3.46 11.26 3.01
C ASP A 14 -2.40 11.80 2.04
N ILE A 15 -1.22 11.21 2.03
CA ILE A 15 -0.12 11.63 1.15
C ILE A 15 -0.46 11.36 -0.31
N LEU A 16 -1.00 10.18 -0.59
CA LEU A 16 -1.33 9.76 -1.95
C LEU A 16 -2.68 10.32 -2.43
N GLN A 17 -3.53 10.79 -1.52
CA GLN A 17 -4.89 11.25 -1.77
C GLN A 17 -5.75 10.22 -2.50
N ILE A 18 -5.55 8.96 -2.12
CA ILE A 18 -6.36 7.83 -2.60
C ILE A 18 -6.80 6.98 -1.41
N PRO A 19 -7.93 6.29 -1.51
CA PRO A 19 -8.32 5.32 -0.48
C PRO A 19 -7.30 4.18 -0.40
N VAL A 20 -7.05 3.71 0.82
CA VAL A 20 -6.16 2.57 1.08
C VAL A 20 -6.97 1.50 1.79
N GLU A 21 -6.87 0.28 1.31
CA GLU A 21 -7.53 -0.87 1.91
C GLU A 21 -6.49 -1.79 2.55
N THR A 22 -6.73 -2.19 3.80
CA THR A 22 -5.90 -3.17 4.49
C THR A 22 -6.67 -4.46 4.69
N ILE A 23 -5.97 -5.58 4.65
CA ILE A 23 -6.58 -6.90 4.87
C ILE A 23 -6.21 -7.42 6.27
N PRO A 24 -7.13 -8.11 6.96
CA PRO A 24 -6.88 -8.62 8.31
C PRO A 24 -6.09 -9.93 8.27
N VAL A 25 -4.89 -9.89 7.72
CA VAL A 25 -4.00 -11.04 7.57
C VAL A 25 -2.67 -10.70 8.21
N LYS A 26 -2.18 -11.58 9.10
CA LYS A 26 -0.92 -11.34 9.81
C LYS A 26 0.30 -11.42 8.89
N GLU A 27 0.26 -12.32 7.91
CA GLU A 27 1.36 -12.58 7.00
C GLU A 27 0.92 -12.44 5.55
N PRO A 28 0.80 -11.18 5.04
CA PRO A 28 0.34 -10.95 3.66
C PRO A 28 1.25 -11.59 2.61
N GLY A 29 2.57 -11.64 2.88
CA GLY A 29 3.51 -12.28 1.97
C GLY A 29 3.25 -13.77 1.83
N ALA A 30 2.96 -14.46 2.93
CA ALA A 30 2.61 -15.88 2.91
C ALA A 30 1.29 -16.10 2.16
N LEU A 31 0.30 -15.24 2.36
CA LEU A 31 -0.95 -15.31 1.60
C LEU A 31 -0.69 -15.15 0.11
N GLY A 32 0.13 -14.20 -0.29
CA GLY A 32 0.50 -14.00 -1.70
C GLY A 32 1.16 -15.23 -2.31
N CYS A 33 2.05 -15.89 -1.58
CA CYS A 33 2.67 -17.14 -2.02
C CYS A 33 1.63 -18.26 -2.16
N ALA A 34 0.69 -18.36 -1.22
CA ALA A 34 -0.39 -19.35 -1.29
C ALA A 34 -1.28 -19.11 -2.50
N ILE A 35 -1.60 -17.85 -2.81
CA ILE A 35 -2.38 -17.47 -3.99
C ILE A 35 -1.65 -17.91 -5.27
N ALA A 36 -0.36 -17.60 -5.38
CA ALA A 36 0.45 -18.00 -6.52
C ALA A 36 0.48 -19.53 -6.69
N GLY A 37 0.65 -20.26 -5.59
CA GLY A 37 0.62 -21.72 -5.59
C GLY A 37 -0.72 -22.28 -6.02
N ALA A 38 -1.82 -21.69 -5.56
CA ALA A 38 -3.17 -22.10 -5.94
C ALA A 38 -3.43 -21.93 -7.45
N VAL A 39 -2.97 -20.83 -8.02
CA VAL A 39 -3.07 -20.58 -9.46
C VAL A 39 -2.20 -21.56 -10.25
N ALA A 40 -0.94 -21.74 -9.82
CA ALA A 40 -0.01 -22.64 -10.48
C ALA A 40 -0.48 -24.09 -10.47
N SER A 41 -1.14 -24.54 -9.40
CA SER A 41 -1.64 -25.90 -9.26
C SER A 41 -3.00 -26.13 -9.93
N GLY A 42 -3.62 -25.09 -10.47
CA GLY A 42 -4.89 -25.17 -11.17
C GLY A 42 -6.14 -25.14 -10.30
N VAL A 43 -5.99 -24.82 -8.99
CA VAL A 43 -7.16 -24.67 -8.10
C VAL A 43 -8.03 -23.49 -8.53
N TYR A 44 -7.39 -22.39 -8.94
CA TYR A 44 -8.05 -21.22 -9.51
C TYR A 44 -7.50 -20.92 -10.90
N LYS A 45 -8.33 -20.33 -11.75
CA LYS A 45 -7.99 -20.07 -13.16
C LYS A 45 -6.91 -18.98 -13.32
N ASN A 46 -6.97 -17.96 -12.47
CA ASN A 46 -6.07 -16.81 -12.54
C ASN A 46 -5.92 -16.18 -11.16
N CYS A 47 -5.01 -15.21 -11.06
CA CYS A 47 -4.74 -14.52 -9.80
C CYS A 47 -5.95 -13.74 -9.29
N GLN A 48 -6.73 -13.14 -10.19
CA GLN A 48 -7.90 -12.37 -9.79
C GLN A 48 -8.93 -13.25 -9.06
N GLU A 49 -9.24 -14.42 -9.61
CA GLU A 49 -10.15 -15.37 -8.98
C GLU A 49 -9.61 -15.84 -7.63
N ALA A 50 -8.32 -16.17 -7.58
CA ALA A 50 -7.67 -16.61 -6.34
C ALA A 50 -7.73 -15.54 -5.26
N VAL A 51 -7.45 -14.28 -5.62
CA VAL A 51 -7.52 -13.15 -4.68
C VAL A 51 -8.93 -12.98 -4.13
N GLU A 52 -9.93 -13.04 -4.98
CA GLU A 52 -11.34 -12.91 -4.56
C GLU A 52 -11.77 -14.01 -3.59
N LYS A 53 -11.26 -15.23 -3.78
CA LYS A 53 -11.64 -16.39 -2.97
C LYS A 53 -10.80 -16.53 -1.69
N MET A 54 -9.54 -16.12 -1.73
CA MET A 54 -8.58 -16.36 -0.64
C MET A 54 -8.34 -15.16 0.26
N THR A 55 -8.71 -13.96 -0.19
CA THR A 55 -8.49 -12.73 0.58
C THR A 55 -9.74 -12.36 1.36
N PRO A 56 -9.63 -12.18 2.69
CA PRO A 56 -10.76 -11.73 3.50
C PRO A 56 -11.12 -10.27 3.20
N PRO A 57 -12.35 -9.83 3.56
CA PRO A 57 -12.73 -8.43 3.38
C PRO A 57 -11.77 -7.49 4.10
N GLY A 58 -11.40 -6.42 3.43
CA GLY A 58 -10.49 -5.42 3.97
C GLY A 58 -11.17 -4.27 4.68
N VAL A 59 -10.36 -3.46 5.34
CA VAL A 59 -10.80 -2.20 5.95
C VAL A 59 -10.29 -1.07 5.06
N ARG A 60 -11.23 -0.24 4.59
CA ARG A 60 -10.93 0.90 3.73
C ARG A 60 -10.69 2.16 4.56
N VAL A 61 -9.61 2.86 4.27
CA VAL A 61 -9.27 4.14 4.88
C VAL A 61 -9.32 5.20 3.80
N GLU A 62 -10.15 6.23 4.03
CA GLU A 62 -10.29 7.34 3.10
C GLU A 62 -9.26 8.43 3.40
N PRO A 63 -8.77 9.15 2.37
CA PRO A 63 -7.83 10.23 2.59
C PRO A 63 -8.51 11.44 3.26
N ASN A 64 -7.73 12.17 4.07
CA ASN A 64 -8.14 13.44 4.62
C ASN A 64 -7.73 14.54 3.64
N PHE A 65 -8.69 15.11 2.93
CA PHE A 65 -8.44 16.13 1.91
C PHE A 65 -7.97 17.46 2.50
N GLU A 66 -8.26 17.72 3.78
CA GLU A 66 -7.88 18.98 4.43
C GLU A 66 -6.37 19.14 4.58
N ILE A 67 -5.64 18.03 4.68
CA ILE A 67 -4.18 18.06 4.86
C ILE A 67 -3.40 17.80 3.56
N GLU A 68 -4.08 17.69 2.43
CA GLU A 68 -3.45 17.48 1.13
C GLU A 68 -2.37 18.52 0.84
N LYS A 69 -2.67 19.79 1.06
CA LYS A 69 -1.76 20.90 0.81
C LYS A 69 -0.46 20.78 1.61
N ILE A 70 -0.56 20.39 2.89
CA ILE A 70 0.58 20.24 3.78
C ILE A 70 1.53 19.16 3.24
N TYR A 71 1.03 18.00 2.87
CA TYR A 71 1.83 16.93 2.32
C TYR A 71 2.39 17.26 0.94
N LYS A 72 1.64 17.98 0.13
CA LYS A 72 2.10 18.42 -1.18
C LYS A 72 3.32 19.34 -1.05
N GLU A 73 3.28 20.30 -0.12
CA GLU A 73 4.41 21.19 0.17
C GLU A 73 5.62 20.41 0.70
N LYS A 74 5.40 19.44 1.60
CA LYS A 74 6.47 18.58 2.12
C LYS A 74 7.10 17.73 1.01
N TYR A 75 6.30 17.22 0.11
CA TYR A 75 6.78 16.43 -1.02
C TYR A 75 7.65 17.27 -1.97
N GLU A 76 7.26 18.51 -2.23
CA GLU A 76 8.07 19.41 -3.05
C GLU A 76 9.44 19.68 -2.41
N LYS A 77 9.47 19.89 -1.09
CA LYS A 77 10.74 20.04 -0.35
C LYS A 77 11.58 18.76 -0.41
N TYR A 78 10.95 17.61 -0.30
CA TYR A 78 11.64 16.32 -0.42
C TYR A 78 12.28 16.17 -1.81
N ARG A 79 11.55 16.51 -2.86
CA ARG A 79 12.07 16.44 -4.23
C ARG A 79 13.27 17.36 -4.42
N GLU A 80 13.15 18.60 -3.95
CA GLU A 80 14.22 19.59 -4.01
C GLU A 80 15.47 19.09 -3.30
N LEU A 81 15.31 18.59 -2.07
CA LEU A 81 16.42 18.05 -1.28
C LEU A 81 17.06 16.86 -1.99
N ALA A 82 16.29 15.97 -2.53
CA ALA A 82 16.79 14.80 -3.26
C ALA A 82 17.63 15.22 -4.47
N GLN A 83 17.17 16.24 -5.21
CA GLN A 83 17.92 16.77 -6.36
C GLN A 83 19.25 17.39 -5.96
N VAL A 84 19.27 18.12 -4.84
CA VAL A 84 20.50 18.75 -4.32
C VAL A 84 21.50 17.70 -3.85
N LEU A 85 21.03 16.64 -3.20
CA LEU A 85 21.88 15.58 -2.66
C LEU A 85 22.31 14.54 -3.70
N PHE A 86 21.57 14.40 -4.77
CA PHE A 86 21.83 13.35 -5.77
C PHE A 86 23.27 13.34 -6.28
N PRO A 87 23.90 14.49 -6.62
CA PRO A 87 25.29 14.48 -7.10
C PRO A 87 26.29 13.99 -6.05
N LEU A 88 25.94 14.07 -4.77
CA LEU A 88 26.82 13.66 -3.66
C LEU A 88 26.82 12.14 -3.45
N TRP A 89 25.90 11.42 -4.04
CA TRP A 89 25.75 9.97 -3.88
C TRP A 89 26.53 9.15 -4.94
N LYS A 90 27.25 9.82 -5.79
CA LYS A 90 28.05 9.15 -6.82
C LYS A 90 29.45 8.79 -6.31
#